data_e1b7fc1dc67ae2603c5ee528c132882d
#
_entry.id   e1b7fc1dc67ae2603c5ee528c132882d
#
_cell.length_a   1.000
_cell.length_b   1.000
_cell.length_c   1.000
_cell.angle_alpha   90.00
_cell.angle_beta   90.00
_cell.angle_gamma   90.00
#
_symmetry.space_group_name_H-M   'P 1'
#
loop_
_entity.id
_entity.type
_entity.pdbx_description
1 polymer ?
#
loop_
_entity_poly.entity_id
_entity_poly.type
_entity_poly.pdbx_seq_one_letter_code
_entity_poly.pdbx_strand_id
1 'polypeptide(L)'
;MADQSQPPGPPIGTAILLVLAFVLYAGMMGSLSDAPYSDAMGRSLAVAFGAIIGTVLWIVLAVLLIISAVKGSMSIWGKIGCFILLPASLVAMWMAADAWGNRDYSAIWIPALLPPLFVLYAVRARFPSLGRKVGEGVANIVLGGAILLLTATPLVKSVIPVPRDPAAEARAMVEEKARIEREEQRVHDAEKREETEFAALGPDSSMSAYFPFLNSNRFSKQALAGIRAVKSRQADAVALLQSKPLVDLAGLSEYNLEPTPELCRVYGDALAGTASSVSKSVPNYLGTAIDLEWQLPNIKWLTGARCNLDQPLTTLEANLRAVADSSRITGFADKLAALRQTK
;
A
#
# COMPACT_ATOMS: atom_id res chain seq x y z
N MET A 1 -7.23 53.14 35.05
CA MET A 1 -7.80 51.92 34.43
C MET A 1 -6.92 51.61 33.26
N ALA A 2 -6.02 50.64 33.41
CA ALA A 2 -5.15 50.20 32.31
C ALA A 2 -5.94 49.21 31.47
N ASP A 3 -6.16 49.58 30.22
CA ASP A 3 -6.78 48.74 29.20
C ASP A 3 -5.89 47.50 28.96
N GLN A 4 -6.30 46.35 29.51
CA GLN A 4 -5.67 45.07 29.27
C GLN A 4 -6.11 44.59 27.87
N SER A 5 -5.51 45.20 26.83
CA SER A 5 -5.63 44.63 25.47
C SER A 5 -5.09 43.21 25.48
N GLN A 6 -5.98 42.22 25.41
CA GLN A 6 -5.64 40.80 25.20
C GLN A 6 -4.64 40.69 24.02
N PRO A 7 -3.54 39.95 24.18
CA PRO A 7 -2.63 39.74 23.09
C PRO A 7 -3.39 39.08 21.91
N PRO A 8 -3.22 39.58 20.69
CA PRO A 8 -3.90 39.01 19.52
C PRO A 8 -3.59 37.54 19.42
N GLY A 9 -4.64 36.74 19.34
CA GLY A 9 -4.53 35.28 19.18
C GLY A 9 -3.70 34.88 17.93
N PRO A 10 -3.23 33.65 17.86
CA PRO A 10 -2.43 33.21 16.73
C PRO A 10 -3.21 33.41 15.42
N PRO A 11 -2.58 33.98 14.37
CA PRO A 11 -3.25 34.10 13.08
C PRO A 11 -3.65 32.72 12.59
N ILE A 12 -4.90 32.56 12.17
CA ILE A 12 -5.53 31.29 11.79
C ILE A 12 -4.62 30.43 10.88
N GLY A 13 -3.92 31.06 9.93
CA GLY A 13 -3.00 30.36 9.04
C GLY A 13 -1.83 29.67 9.75
N THR A 14 -1.28 30.23 10.82
CA THR A 14 -0.20 29.61 11.60
C THR A 14 -0.73 28.40 12.39
N ALA A 15 -1.94 28.49 12.93
CA ALA A 15 -2.57 27.38 13.65
C ALA A 15 -2.84 26.19 12.69
N ILE A 16 -3.33 26.47 11.49
CA ILE A 16 -3.55 25.42 10.47
C ILE A 16 -2.23 24.72 10.11
N LEU A 17 -1.15 25.47 9.87
CA LEU A 17 0.15 24.89 9.56
C LEU A 17 0.72 24.03 10.69
N LEU A 18 0.50 24.42 11.95
CA LEU A 18 0.93 23.65 13.11
C LEU A 18 0.15 22.34 13.24
N VAL A 19 -1.17 22.37 13.04
CA VAL A 19 -2.00 21.15 13.03
C VAL A 19 -1.59 20.22 11.90
N LEU A 20 -1.38 20.77 10.69
CA LEU A 20 -0.92 19.99 9.53
C LEU A 20 0.46 19.36 9.79
N ALA A 21 1.40 20.13 10.35
CA ALA A 21 2.71 19.61 10.72
C ALA A 21 2.62 18.47 11.74
N PHE A 22 1.73 18.57 12.73
CA PHE A 22 1.52 17.51 13.72
C PHE A 22 0.94 16.24 13.09
N VAL A 23 -0.06 16.36 12.22
CA VAL A 23 -0.67 15.20 11.52
C VAL A 23 0.35 14.50 10.62
N LEU A 24 1.12 15.27 9.85
CA LEU A 24 2.17 14.72 8.99
C LEU A 24 3.29 14.07 9.81
N TYR A 25 3.68 14.67 10.94
CA TYR A 25 4.67 14.09 11.84
C TYR A 25 4.19 12.75 12.41
N ALA A 26 2.95 12.69 12.90
CA ALA A 26 2.37 11.44 13.40
C ALA A 26 2.29 10.35 12.29
N GLY A 27 1.89 10.72 11.08
CA GLY A 27 1.86 9.81 9.93
C GLY A 27 3.25 9.30 9.54
N MET A 28 4.26 10.17 9.51
CA MET A 28 5.65 9.80 9.24
C MET A 28 6.18 8.83 10.31
N MET A 29 5.99 9.15 11.59
CA MET A 29 6.46 8.32 12.69
C MET A 29 5.73 6.97 12.74
N GLY A 30 4.41 6.94 12.46
CA GLY A 30 3.64 5.71 12.33
C GLY A 30 4.20 4.82 11.24
N SER A 31 4.41 5.35 10.04
CA SER A 31 5.00 4.61 8.91
C SER A 31 6.39 4.05 9.22
N LEU A 32 7.26 4.85 9.85
CA LEU A 32 8.61 4.41 10.20
C LEU A 32 8.62 3.38 11.34
N SER A 33 7.70 3.47 12.31
CA SER A 33 7.64 2.53 13.44
C SER A 33 7.18 1.12 13.01
N ASP A 34 6.39 1.00 11.95
CA ASP A 34 5.93 -0.28 11.44
C ASP A 34 6.98 -1.02 10.58
N ALA A 35 7.98 -0.30 10.07
CA ALA A 35 9.01 -0.85 9.20
C ALA A 35 9.80 -2.03 9.78
N PRO A 36 10.20 -2.07 11.07
CA PRO A 36 10.94 -3.20 11.66
C PRO A 36 10.16 -4.50 11.70
N TYR A 37 8.81 -4.43 11.77
CA TYR A 37 7.92 -5.57 11.93
C TYR A 37 7.39 -6.11 10.59
N SER A 38 7.65 -5.39 9.50
CA SER A 38 7.22 -5.77 8.16
C SER A 38 8.21 -6.72 7.50
N ASP A 39 7.73 -7.49 6.51
CA ASP A 39 8.57 -8.22 5.57
C ASP A 39 9.46 -7.28 4.75
N ALA A 40 10.33 -7.82 3.89
CA ALA A 40 11.27 -7.01 3.12
C ALA A 40 10.56 -6.00 2.19
N MET A 41 9.44 -6.38 1.59
CA MET A 41 8.66 -5.52 0.70
C MET A 41 7.86 -4.48 1.48
N GLY A 42 7.21 -4.87 2.57
CA GLY A 42 6.48 -3.97 3.47
C GLY A 42 7.41 -2.94 4.10
N ARG A 43 8.64 -3.33 4.48
CA ARG A 43 9.65 -2.41 5.03
C ARG A 43 10.06 -1.34 4.01
N SER A 44 10.42 -1.73 2.79
CA SER A 44 10.81 -0.77 1.76
C SER A 44 9.69 0.23 1.45
N LEU A 45 8.45 -0.26 1.44
CA LEU A 45 7.25 0.55 1.23
C LEU A 45 7.02 1.51 2.41
N ALA A 46 7.12 1.04 3.66
CA ALA A 46 6.96 1.85 4.86
C ALA A 46 8.02 2.97 4.93
N VAL A 47 9.29 2.67 4.60
CA VAL A 47 10.37 3.67 4.54
C VAL A 47 10.12 4.68 3.43
N ALA A 48 9.68 4.24 2.23
CA ALA A 48 9.36 5.13 1.12
C ALA A 48 8.20 6.08 1.46
N PHE A 49 7.11 5.57 2.05
CA PHE A 49 6.00 6.40 2.54
C PHE A 49 6.45 7.37 3.63
N GLY A 50 7.23 6.90 4.60
CA GLY A 50 7.80 7.75 5.64
C GLY A 50 8.65 8.88 5.06
N ALA A 51 9.47 8.62 4.04
CA ALA A 51 10.28 9.63 3.36
C ALA A 51 9.42 10.65 2.59
N ILE A 52 8.37 10.21 1.90
CA ILE A 52 7.43 11.10 1.18
C ILE A 52 6.71 12.00 2.18
N ILE A 53 6.10 11.44 3.23
CA ILE A 53 5.40 12.20 4.26
C ILE A 53 6.39 13.17 4.96
N GLY A 54 7.61 12.72 5.26
CA GLY A 54 8.68 13.54 5.82
C GLY A 54 9.07 14.71 4.93
N THR A 55 9.11 14.52 3.60
CA THR A 55 9.39 15.61 2.65
C THR A 55 8.27 16.65 2.64
N VAL A 56 7.00 16.21 2.65
CA VAL A 56 5.85 17.12 2.74
C VAL A 56 5.84 17.88 4.08
N LEU A 57 6.11 17.17 5.18
CA LEU A 57 6.27 17.78 6.51
C LEU A 57 7.37 18.83 6.49
N TRP A 58 8.51 18.53 5.88
CA TRP A 58 9.63 19.48 5.78
C TRP A 58 9.22 20.74 5.02
N ILE A 59 8.47 20.65 3.93
CA ILE A 59 7.94 21.81 3.18
C ILE A 59 7.06 22.67 4.08
N VAL A 60 6.15 22.04 4.86
CA VAL A 60 5.28 22.74 5.80
C VAL A 60 6.09 23.46 6.87
N LEU A 61 7.12 22.82 7.42
CA LEU A 61 8.03 23.41 8.40
C LEU A 61 8.85 24.55 7.80
N ALA A 62 9.31 24.44 6.56
CA ALA A 62 10.01 25.50 5.85
C ALA A 62 9.11 26.75 5.70
N VAL A 63 7.87 26.55 5.25
CA VAL A 63 6.88 27.65 5.15
C VAL A 63 6.64 28.30 6.51
N LEU A 64 6.45 27.48 7.55
CA LEU A 64 6.23 27.99 8.92
C LEU A 64 7.42 28.82 9.42
N LEU A 65 8.66 28.37 9.17
CA LEU A 65 9.89 29.08 9.54
C LEU A 65 10.07 30.37 8.73
N ILE A 66 9.80 30.36 7.42
CA ILE A 66 9.85 31.56 6.58
C ILE A 66 8.83 32.61 7.08
N ILE A 67 7.60 32.21 7.36
CA ILE A 67 6.58 33.12 7.92
C ILE A 67 7.05 33.68 9.27
N SER A 68 7.66 32.83 10.11
CA SER A 68 8.17 33.26 11.43
C SER A 68 9.39 34.18 11.29
N ALA A 69 10.25 33.96 10.29
CA ALA A 69 11.39 34.84 10.02
C ALA A 69 10.99 36.20 9.45
N VAL A 70 9.92 36.26 8.65
CA VAL A 70 9.41 37.52 8.05
C VAL A 70 8.59 38.32 9.03
N LYS A 71 7.66 37.67 9.77
CA LYS A 71 6.67 38.31 10.65
C LYS A 71 7.03 38.23 12.12
N GLY A 72 8.06 37.50 12.49
CA GLY A 72 8.48 37.30 13.88
C GLY A 72 9.65 38.17 14.31
N SER A 73 10.04 38.09 15.58
CA SER A 73 11.15 38.82 16.22
C SER A 73 12.50 38.12 16.08
N MET A 74 12.71 37.38 14.97
CA MET A 74 13.95 36.61 14.75
C MET A 74 15.16 37.57 14.54
N SER A 75 16.26 37.30 15.25
CA SER A 75 17.53 37.99 15.02
C SER A 75 18.07 37.67 13.62
N ILE A 76 18.95 38.53 13.08
CA ILE A 76 19.57 38.34 11.75
C ILE A 76 20.33 37.00 11.69
N TRP A 77 21.02 36.61 12.76
CA TRP A 77 21.72 35.35 12.87
C TRP A 77 20.78 34.15 12.88
N GLY A 78 19.60 34.28 13.51
CA GLY A 78 18.56 33.23 13.44
C GLY A 78 18.02 33.04 12.03
N LYS A 79 17.83 34.12 11.25
CA LYS A 79 17.39 34.06 9.84
C LYS A 79 18.41 33.39 8.96
N ILE A 80 19.69 33.75 9.10
CA ILE A 80 20.80 33.12 8.35
C ILE A 80 20.91 31.64 8.70
N GLY A 81 20.85 31.33 10.01
CA GLY A 81 20.90 29.93 10.47
C GLY A 81 19.77 29.09 9.90
N CYS A 82 18.52 29.60 9.90
CA CYS A 82 17.38 28.90 9.29
C CYS A 82 17.57 28.65 7.80
N PHE A 83 18.09 29.64 7.07
CA PHE A 83 18.30 29.52 5.61
C PHE A 83 19.33 28.43 5.25
N ILE A 84 20.35 28.25 6.09
CA ILE A 84 21.39 27.21 5.89
C ILE A 84 20.92 25.85 6.41
N LEU A 85 20.29 25.82 7.59
CA LEU A 85 19.90 24.56 8.25
C LEU A 85 18.70 23.89 7.60
N LEU A 86 17.81 24.64 6.95
CA LEU A 86 16.64 24.08 6.28
C LEU A 86 17.02 23.06 5.18
N PRO A 87 17.81 23.41 4.14
CA PRO A 87 18.19 22.41 3.13
C PRO A 87 19.06 21.29 3.69
N ALA A 88 19.98 21.61 4.62
CA ALA A 88 20.82 20.60 5.26
C ALA A 88 20.00 19.59 6.07
N SER A 89 18.93 20.02 6.76
CA SER A 89 18.05 19.13 7.51
C SER A 89 17.23 18.19 6.62
N LEU A 90 16.85 18.62 5.41
CA LEU A 90 16.20 17.74 4.44
C LEU A 90 17.12 16.59 4.04
N VAL A 91 18.38 16.92 3.71
CA VAL A 91 19.39 15.90 3.38
C VAL A 91 19.60 14.96 4.57
N ALA A 92 19.72 15.49 5.79
CA ALA A 92 19.87 14.69 7.00
C ALA A 92 18.67 13.73 7.23
N MET A 93 17.45 14.18 6.97
CA MET A 93 16.26 13.33 7.07
C MET A 93 16.25 12.21 6.03
N TRP A 94 16.67 12.51 4.79
CA TRP A 94 16.79 11.50 3.72
C TRP A 94 17.85 10.46 4.06
N MET A 95 19.01 10.88 4.53
CA MET A 95 20.08 9.98 4.97
C MET A 95 19.64 9.11 6.15
N ALA A 96 18.86 9.67 7.08
CA ALA A 96 18.29 8.91 8.18
C ALA A 96 17.26 7.86 7.71
N ALA A 97 16.43 8.21 6.71
CA ALA A 97 15.47 7.27 6.13
C ALA A 97 16.18 6.11 5.40
N ASP A 98 17.24 6.42 4.66
CA ASP A 98 18.08 5.39 3.99
C ASP A 98 18.76 4.48 5.01
N ALA A 99 19.40 5.04 6.05
CA ALA A 99 20.03 4.28 7.13
C ALA A 99 19.00 3.37 7.84
N TRP A 100 17.80 3.87 8.10
CA TRP A 100 16.70 3.10 8.66
C TRP A 100 16.27 1.95 7.75
N GLY A 101 16.16 2.17 6.46
CA GLY A 101 15.92 1.14 5.45
C GLY A 101 16.97 0.04 5.47
N ASN A 102 18.23 0.40 5.72
CA ASN A 102 19.39 -0.48 5.86
C ASN A 102 19.57 -1.08 7.27
N ARG A 103 18.53 -1.03 8.11
CA ARG A 103 18.48 -1.59 9.48
C ARG A 103 19.34 -0.86 10.52
N ASP A 104 19.84 0.33 10.25
CA ASP A 104 20.42 1.19 11.29
C ASP A 104 19.30 1.91 12.06
N TYR A 105 18.71 1.19 13.01
CA TYR A 105 17.59 1.71 13.81
C TYR A 105 17.96 2.88 14.71
N SER A 106 19.26 3.15 14.92
CA SER A 106 19.70 4.33 15.64
C SER A 106 19.39 5.64 14.90
N ALA A 107 19.20 5.59 13.58
CA ALA A 107 18.90 6.75 12.76
C ALA A 107 17.50 7.37 13.02
N ILE A 108 16.59 6.65 13.72
CA ILE A 108 15.21 7.12 14.01
C ILE A 108 15.19 8.41 14.83
N TRP A 109 16.22 8.67 15.63
CA TRP A 109 16.28 9.88 16.46
C TRP A 109 16.27 11.17 15.63
N ILE A 110 16.75 11.13 14.40
CA ILE A 110 16.78 12.30 13.51
C ILE A 110 15.36 12.71 13.08
N PRO A 111 14.55 11.85 12.41
CA PRO A 111 13.18 12.18 12.06
C PRO A 111 12.26 12.35 13.29
N ALA A 112 12.59 11.73 14.44
CA ALA A 112 11.82 11.86 15.66
C ALA A 112 12.03 13.22 16.35
N LEU A 113 13.23 13.76 16.38
CA LEU A 113 13.54 14.97 17.16
C LEU A 113 13.63 16.23 16.30
N LEU A 114 14.06 16.13 15.05
CA LEU A 114 14.30 17.31 14.22
C LEU A 114 13.03 18.13 13.92
N PRO A 115 11.88 17.53 13.49
CA PRO A 115 10.66 18.30 13.25
C PRO A 115 10.10 19.00 14.49
N PRO A 116 9.98 18.35 15.68
CA PRO A 116 9.56 19.04 16.90
C PRO A 116 10.45 20.23 17.28
N LEU A 117 11.77 20.13 17.08
CA LEU A 117 12.68 21.25 17.35
C LEU A 117 12.44 22.43 16.41
N PHE A 118 12.19 22.19 15.13
CA PHE A 118 11.83 23.24 14.19
C PHE A 118 10.49 23.91 14.56
N VAL A 119 9.49 23.12 14.97
CA VAL A 119 8.20 23.65 15.45
C VAL A 119 8.42 24.52 16.68
N LEU A 120 9.16 24.04 17.68
CA LEU A 120 9.48 24.81 18.89
C LEU A 120 10.19 26.13 18.55
N TYR A 121 11.16 26.09 17.64
CA TYR A 121 11.89 27.26 17.20
C TYR A 121 10.96 28.27 16.50
N ALA A 122 10.09 27.81 15.60
CA ALA A 122 9.13 28.65 14.88
C ALA A 122 8.08 29.27 15.81
N VAL A 123 7.53 28.48 16.75
CA VAL A 123 6.56 28.96 17.76
C VAL A 123 7.20 30.01 18.65
N ARG A 124 8.43 29.77 19.13
CA ARG A 124 9.14 30.75 19.94
C ARG A 124 9.41 32.06 19.18
N ALA A 125 9.88 31.95 17.91
CA ALA A 125 10.14 33.14 17.09
C ALA A 125 8.86 33.95 16.84
N ARG A 126 7.70 33.28 16.81
CA ARG A 126 6.39 33.94 16.58
C ARG A 126 5.76 34.50 17.85
N PHE A 127 5.99 33.84 18.99
CA PHE A 127 5.40 34.17 20.29
C PHE A 127 6.48 34.37 21.36
N PRO A 128 7.20 35.53 21.34
CA PRO A 128 8.30 35.75 22.28
C PRO A 128 7.84 35.84 23.76
N SER A 129 6.55 36.02 23.99
CA SER A 129 5.96 36.01 25.33
C SER A 129 5.98 34.66 26.02
N LEU A 130 5.93 33.54 25.24
CA LEU A 130 5.97 32.17 25.77
C LEU A 130 7.33 31.80 26.37
N GLY A 131 8.39 32.54 26.06
CA GLY A 131 9.76 32.26 26.49
C GLY A 131 10.41 33.33 27.36
N ARG A 132 9.64 34.26 27.98
CA ARG A 132 10.18 35.36 28.74
C ARG A 132 11.13 35.00 29.90
N LYS A 133 11.00 33.78 30.45
CA LYS A 133 11.85 33.29 31.54
C LYS A 133 13.24 32.79 31.08
N VAL A 134 13.38 32.46 29.78
CA VAL A 134 14.66 32.00 29.20
C VAL A 134 15.13 33.10 28.25
N GLY A 135 16.27 33.70 28.50
CA GLY A 135 16.84 34.76 27.68
C GLY A 135 16.88 34.35 26.18
N GLU A 136 16.57 35.29 25.30
CA GLU A 136 16.45 35.02 23.85
C GLU A 136 17.72 34.37 23.26
N GLY A 137 18.89 34.84 23.68
CA GLY A 137 20.17 34.29 23.26
C GLY A 137 20.38 32.85 23.68
N VAL A 138 20.02 32.47 24.89
CA VAL A 138 20.19 31.12 25.45
C VAL A 138 19.31 30.14 24.68
N ALA A 139 18.06 30.50 24.42
CA ALA A 139 17.16 29.61 23.70
C ALA A 139 17.55 29.41 22.20
N ASN A 140 18.04 30.49 21.57
CA ASN A 140 18.53 30.38 20.19
C ASN A 140 19.77 29.48 20.11
N ILE A 141 20.68 29.57 21.09
CA ILE A 141 21.86 28.70 21.18
C ILE A 141 21.43 27.25 21.44
N VAL A 142 20.53 27.00 22.36
CA VAL A 142 20.09 25.62 22.71
C VAL A 142 19.31 24.97 21.56
N LEU A 143 18.27 25.62 21.06
CA LEU A 143 17.46 25.05 19.97
C LEU A 143 18.22 25.02 18.65
N GLY A 144 18.91 26.09 18.28
CA GLY A 144 19.72 26.13 17.06
C GLY A 144 20.90 25.15 17.11
N GLY A 145 21.55 25.04 18.26
CA GLY A 145 22.62 24.08 18.50
C GLY A 145 22.13 22.62 18.41
N ALA A 146 20.97 22.30 18.99
CA ALA A 146 20.36 20.97 18.87
C ALA A 146 20.00 20.62 17.43
N ILE A 147 19.39 21.54 16.67
CA ILE A 147 19.08 21.36 15.25
C ILE A 147 20.37 21.15 14.44
N LEU A 148 21.39 21.99 14.69
CA LEU A 148 22.70 21.87 14.03
C LEU A 148 23.33 20.51 14.31
N LEU A 149 23.32 20.04 15.55
CA LEU A 149 23.92 18.79 15.97
C LEU A 149 23.22 17.58 15.33
N LEU A 150 21.88 17.56 15.35
CA LEU A 150 21.11 16.51 14.69
C LEU A 150 21.28 16.50 13.16
N THR A 151 21.38 17.68 12.56
CA THR A 151 21.59 17.81 11.11
C THR A 151 23.01 17.43 10.71
N ALA A 152 24.01 17.81 11.51
CA ALA A 152 25.42 17.50 11.22
C ALA A 152 25.76 16.02 11.42
N THR A 153 25.13 15.33 12.35
CA THR A 153 25.46 13.94 12.69
C THR A 153 25.46 12.99 11.49
N PRO A 154 24.40 12.88 10.65
CA PRO A 154 24.42 12.00 9.50
C PRO A 154 25.38 12.49 8.41
N LEU A 155 25.50 13.82 8.22
CA LEU A 155 26.40 14.40 7.25
C LEU A 155 27.87 14.11 7.61
N VAL A 156 28.25 14.21 8.87
CA VAL A 156 29.59 13.88 9.36
C VAL A 156 29.86 12.37 9.24
N LYS A 157 28.90 11.52 9.61
CA LYS A 157 29.00 10.07 9.40
C LYS A 157 29.23 9.67 7.95
N SER A 158 28.66 10.41 6.97
CA SER A 158 28.84 10.13 5.54
C SER A 158 30.21 10.53 5.01
N VAL A 159 30.87 11.54 5.63
CA VAL A 159 32.16 12.08 5.17
C VAL A 159 33.34 11.42 5.90
N ILE A 160 33.16 11.06 7.18
CA ILE A 160 34.19 10.36 7.94
C ILE A 160 34.02 8.86 7.67
N PRO A 161 34.95 8.21 6.94
CA PRO A 161 34.89 6.77 6.79
C PRO A 161 35.04 6.15 8.19
N VAL A 162 33.97 5.56 8.69
CA VAL A 162 34.06 4.70 9.88
C VAL A 162 35.06 3.59 9.52
N PRO A 163 36.11 3.35 10.32
CA PRO A 163 36.99 2.24 10.08
C PRO A 163 36.14 0.96 9.98
N ARG A 164 36.01 0.43 8.80
CA ARG A 164 35.25 -0.79 8.57
C ARG A 164 36.11 -1.92 9.12
N ASP A 165 35.58 -2.70 10.04
CA ASP A 165 36.20 -3.91 10.48
C ASP A 165 36.18 -4.91 9.30
N PRO A 166 37.34 -5.22 8.67
CA PRO A 166 37.38 -6.12 7.52
C PRO A 166 36.87 -7.53 7.88
N ALA A 167 36.94 -7.92 9.15
CA ALA A 167 36.41 -9.18 9.64
C ALA A 167 34.85 -9.14 9.72
N ALA A 168 34.26 -8.01 10.07
CA ALA A 168 32.81 -7.83 10.07
C ALA A 168 32.25 -7.79 8.62
N GLU A 169 32.92 -7.13 7.69
CA GLU A 169 32.56 -7.15 6.25
C GLU A 169 32.66 -8.56 5.67
N ALA A 170 33.70 -9.29 5.96
CA ALA A 170 33.85 -10.67 5.50
C ALA A 170 32.74 -11.58 6.03
N ARG A 171 32.35 -11.44 7.32
CA ARG A 171 31.22 -12.18 7.89
C ARG A 171 29.90 -11.80 7.23
N ALA A 172 29.64 -10.52 7.01
CA ALA A 172 28.42 -10.04 6.35
C ALA A 172 28.31 -10.57 4.91
N MET A 173 29.42 -10.61 4.15
CA MET A 173 29.44 -11.18 2.80
C MET A 173 29.17 -12.69 2.81
N VAL A 174 29.72 -13.44 3.77
CA VAL A 174 29.48 -14.88 3.91
C VAL A 174 28.01 -15.15 4.27
N GLU A 175 27.44 -14.36 5.18
CA GLU A 175 26.05 -14.49 5.59
C GLU A 175 25.09 -14.15 4.45
N GLU A 176 25.39 -13.10 3.69
CA GLU A 176 24.61 -12.69 2.53
C GLU A 176 24.65 -13.78 1.43
N LYS A 177 25.83 -14.33 1.15
CA LYS A 177 25.97 -15.43 0.19
C LYS A 177 25.18 -16.66 0.65
N ALA A 178 25.27 -17.03 1.93
CA ALA A 178 24.49 -18.14 2.48
C ALA A 178 22.97 -17.88 2.48
N ARG A 179 22.56 -16.60 2.53
CA ARG A 179 21.14 -16.20 2.38
C ARG A 179 20.67 -16.40 0.94
N ILE A 180 21.45 -15.94 -0.03
CA ILE A 180 21.15 -16.09 -1.47
C ILE A 180 21.07 -17.59 -1.81
N GLU A 181 22.06 -18.38 -1.43
CA GLU A 181 22.07 -19.83 -1.69
C GLU A 181 20.84 -20.54 -1.08
N ARG A 182 20.42 -20.15 0.13
CA ARG A 182 19.21 -20.70 0.76
C ARG A 182 17.94 -20.31 -0.01
N GLU A 183 17.86 -19.08 -0.52
CA GLU A 183 16.71 -18.65 -1.29
C GLU A 183 16.63 -19.33 -2.67
N GLU A 184 17.76 -19.47 -3.35
CA GLU A 184 17.86 -20.23 -4.60
C GLU A 184 17.46 -21.69 -4.39
N GLN A 185 17.89 -22.32 -3.30
CA GLN A 185 17.49 -23.69 -2.96
C GLN A 185 15.99 -23.79 -2.71
N ARG A 186 15.39 -22.83 -1.98
CA ARG A 186 13.94 -22.79 -1.73
C ARG A 186 13.13 -22.66 -3.01
N VAL A 187 13.58 -21.80 -3.94
CA VAL A 187 12.95 -21.65 -5.26
C VAL A 187 13.05 -22.96 -6.04
N HIS A 188 14.23 -23.55 -6.11
CA HIS A 188 14.43 -24.82 -6.79
C HIS A 188 13.57 -25.96 -6.21
N ASP A 189 13.52 -26.07 -4.88
CA ASP A 189 12.69 -27.08 -4.20
C ASP A 189 11.19 -26.84 -4.44
N ALA A 190 10.75 -25.59 -4.51
CA ALA A 190 9.36 -25.25 -4.85
C ALA A 190 9.03 -25.63 -6.30
N GLU A 191 9.92 -25.31 -7.25
CA GLU A 191 9.74 -25.68 -8.66
C GLU A 191 9.69 -27.19 -8.86
N LYS A 192 10.57 -27.94 -8.20
CA LYS A 192 10.61 -29.41 -8.25
C LYS A 192 9.34 -30.01 -7.62
N ARG A 193 8.83 -29.43 -6.55
CA ARG A 193 7.57 -29.84 -5.93
C ARG A 193 6.41 -29.61 -6.89
N GLU A 194 6.30 -28.40 -7.47
CA GLU A 194 5.27 -28.05 -8.45
C GLU A 194 5.29 -29.03 -9.63
N GLU A 195 6.47 -29.37 -10.16
CA GLU A 195 6.64 -30.32 -11.25
C GLU A 195 6.18 -31.75 -10.87
N THR A 196 6.53 -32.18 -9.65
CA THR A 196 6.14 -33.51 -9.15
C THR A 196 4.62 -33.60 -8.93
N GLU A 197 4.02 -32.56 -8.34
CA GLU A 197 2.58 -32.46 -8.12
C GLU A 197 1.82 -32.45 -9.44
N PHE A 198 2.31 -31.65 -10.43
CA PHE A 198 1.70 -31.60 -11.75
C PHE A 198 1.81 -32.95 -12.51
N ALA A 199 2.97 -33.61 -12.45
CA ALA A 199 3.20 -34.92 -13.10
C ALA A 199 2.32 -36.05 -12.53
N ALA A 200 1.84 -35.91 -11.28
CA ALA A 200 0.92 -36.85 -10.67
C ALA A 200 -0.53 -36.71 -11.17
N LEU A 201 -0.85 -35.64 -11.90
CA LEU A 201 -2.19 -35.39 -12.41
C LEU A 201 -2.44 -36.12 -13.72
N GLY A 202 -3.66 -36.65 -13.89
CA GLY A 202 -4.07 -37.38 -15.07
C GLY A 202 -5.57 -37.23 -15.37
N PRO A 203 -6.08 -37.89 -16.40
CA PRO A 203 -7.50 -37.80 -16.80
C PRO A 203 -8.51 -38.26 -15.75
N ASP A 204 -8.06 -39.03 -14.75
CA ASP A 204 -8.87 -39.49 -13.63
C ASP A 204 -8.74 -38.61 -12.40
N SER A 205 -7.91 -37.56 -12.45
CA SER A 205 -7.83 -36.53 -11.41
C SER A 205 -9.07 -35.64 -11.44
N SER A 206 -9.40 -35.00 -10.32
CA SER A 206 -10.48 -33.99 -10.30
C SER A 206 -10.05 -32.74 -11.06
N MET A 207 -11.01 -32.04 -11.66
CA MET A 207 -10.77 -30.77 -12.34
C MET A 207 -10.12 -29.73 -11.42
N SER A 208 -10.53 -29.69 -10.15
CA SER A 208 -9.98 -28.75 -9.15
C SER A 208 -8.51 -28.97 -8.82
N ALA A 209 -7.97 -30.20 -9.04
CA ALA A 209 -6.57 -30.49 -8.80
C ALA A 209 -5.62 -29.72 -9.75
N TYR A 210 -6.12 -29.29 -10.91
CA TYR A 210 -5.37 -28.50 -11.88
C TYR A 210 -5.39 -27.00 -11.62
N PHE A 211 -6.31 -26.49 -10.80
CA PHE A 211 -6.50 -25.03 -10.58
C PHE A 211 -5.26 -24.31 -10.07
N PRO A 212 -4.46 -24.86 -9.11
CA PRO A 212 -3.22 -24.21 -8.68
C PRO A 212 -2.25 -23.90 -9.82
N PHE A 213 -2.29 -24.73 -10.88
CA PHE A 213 -1.36 -24.64 -12.01
C PHE A 213 -1.84 -23.72 -13.14
N LEU A 214 -3.10 -23.25 -13.13
CA LEU A 214 -3.64 -22.34 -14.15
C LEU A 214 -2.92 -20.99 -14.18
N ASN A 215 -2.41 -20.54 -13.03
CA ASN A 215 -1.65 -19.30 -12.90
C ASN A 215 -0.13 -19.53 -12.92
N SER A 216 0.32 -20.76 -13.10
CA SER A 216 1.74 -21.09 -13.20
C SER A 216 2.31 -20.64 -14.55
N ASN A 217 3.44 -19.94 -14.53
CA ASN A 217 4.15 -19.56 -15.75
C ASN A 217 4.63 -20.79 -16.56
N ARG A 218 4.82 -21.94 -15.90
CA ARG A 218 5.35 -23.18 -16.51
C ARG A 218 4.25 -24.11 -17.02
N PHE A 219 3.15 -24.21 -16.27
CA PHE A 219 2.14 -25.26 -16.48
C PHE A 219 0.76 -24.76 -16.90
N SER A 220 0.51 -23.46 -16.99
CA SER A 220 -0.85 -22.95 -17.26
C SER A 220 -1.51 -23.55 -18.52
N LYS A 221 -0.77 -23.67 -19.62
CA LYS A 221 -1.29 -24.28 -20.85
C LYS A 221 -1.56 -25.78 -20.71
N GLN A 222 -0.64 -26.50 -20.04
CA GLN A 222 -0.80 -27.94 -19.80
C GLN A 222 -1.93 -28.20 -18.79
N ALA A 223 -2.08 -27.36 -17.75
CA ALA A 223 -3.17 -27.45 -16.78
C ALA A 223 -4.53 -27.28 -17.47
N LEU A 224 -4.66 -26.28 -18.34
CA LEU A 224 -5.88 -26.10 -19.12
C LEU A 224 -6.17 -27.30 -20.04
N ALA A 225 -5.14 -27.85 -20.71
CA ALA A 225 -5.29 -29.06 -21.50
C ALA A 225 -5.66 -30.27 -20.63
N GLY A 226 -5.06 -30.41 -19.45
CA GLY A 226 -5.37 -31.42 -18.45
C GLY A 226 -6.84 -31.36 -18.02
N ILE A 227 -7.35 -30.19 -17.65
CA ILE A 227 -8.77 -29.98 -17.29
C ILE A 227 -9.68 -30.48 -18.41
N ARG A 228 -9.37 -30.13 -19.66
CA ARG A 228 -10.17 -30.57 -20.83
C ARG A 228 -10.15 -32.09 -21.04
N ALA A 229 -9.10 -32.77 -20.58
CA ALA A 229 -8.95 -34.23 -20.68
C ALA A 229 -9.56 -34.98 -19.48
N VAL A 230 -9.91 -34.30 -18.37
CA VAL A 230 -10.54 -34.91 -17.19
C VAL A 230 -11.86 -35.60 -17.59
N LYS A 231 -12.00 -36.87 -17.26
CA LYS A 231 -13.20 -37.65 -17.60
C LYS A 231 -14.45 -37.16 -16.85
N SER A 232 -14.29 -36.77 -15.56
CA SER A 232 -15.37 -36.29 -14.69
C SER A 232 -15.62 -34.76 -14.78
N ARG A 233 -14.96 -34.03 -15.71
CA ARG A 233 -14.97 -32.57 -15.73
C ARG A 233 -16.36 -31.94 -15.68
N GLN A 234 -17.35 -32.57 -16.32
CA GLN A 234 -18.73 -32.07 -16.34
C GLN A 234 -19.39 -32.17 -14.94
N ALA A 235 -19.24 -33.31 -14.29
CA ALA A 235 -19.75 -33.54 -12.95
C ALA A 235 -18.98 -32.69 -11.92
N ASP A 236 -17.66 -32.58 -12.06
CA ASP A 236 -16.81 -31.76 -11.22
C ASP A 236 -17.21 -30.27 -11.30
N ALA A 237 -17.49 -29.76 -12.51
CA ALA A 237 -17.93 -28.38 -12.69
C ALA A 237 -19.24 -28.08 -11.97
N VAL A 238 -20.22 -29.00 -12.05
CA VAL A 238 -21.50 -28.89 -11.33
C VAL A 238 -21.27 -28.89 -9.84
N ALA A 239 -20.47 -29.84 -9.32
CA ALA A 239 -20.16 -29.94 -7.90
C ALA A 239 -19.41 -28.70 -7.37
N LEU A 240 -18.48 -28.16 -8.15
CA LEU A 240 -17.74 -26.95 -7.80
C LEU A 240 -18.65 -25.72 -7.73
N LEU A 241 -19.55 -25.55 -8.68
CA LEU A 241 -20.54 -24.46 -8.69
C LEU A 241 -21.49 -24.50 -7.48
N GLN A 242 -21.72 -25.71 -6.93
CA GLN A 242 -22.56 -25.88 -5.73
C GLN A 242 -21.79 -25.62 -4.43
N SER A 243 -20.47 -25.78 -4.43
CA SER A 243 -19.67 -25.79 -3.20
C SER A 243 -18.71 -24.61 -3.05
N LYS A 244 -18.40 -23.91 -4.15
CA LYS A 244 -17.43 -22.80 -4.17
C LYS A 244 -18.08 -21.47 -4.61
N PRO A 245 -17.53 -20.33 -4.18
CA PRO A 245 -17.94 -19.04 -4.73
C PRO A 245 -17.75 -19.00 -6.24
N LEU A 246 -18.72 -18.42 -6.95
CA LEU A 246 -18.67 -18.31 -8.42
C LEU A 246 -17.42 -17.59 -8.92
N VAL A 247 -16.91 -16.62 -8.17
CA VAL A 247 -15.72 -15.82 -8.52
C VAL A 247 -14.45 -16.68 -8.68
N ASP A 248 -14.39 -17.84 -8.02
CA ASP A 248 -13.25 -18.75 -8.11
C ASP A 248 -13.29 -19.62 -9.40
N LEU A 249 -14.35 -19.52 -10.21
CA LEU A 249 -14.62 -20.38 -11.37
C LEU A 249 -14.71 -19.59 -12.67
N ALA A 250 -13.80 -18.64 -12.88
CA ALA A 250 -13.84 -17.73 -14.04
C ALA A 250 -13.65 -18.40 -15.41
N GLY A 251 -12.94 -19.54 -15.47
CA GLY A 251 -12.52 -20.19 -16.73
C GLY A 251 -13.45 -21.27 -17.28
N LEU A 252 -14.69 -21.43 -16.80
CA LEU A 252 -15.57 -22.56 -17.20
C LEU A 252 -15.79 -22.66 -18.71
N SER A 253 -15.90 -21.54 -19.41
CA SER A 253 -16.05 -21.48 -20.87
C SER A 253 -14.84 -22.06 -21.65
N GLU A 254 -13.70 -22.20 -20.99
CA GLU A 254 -12.46 -22.69 -21.59
C GLU A 254 -12.23 -24.21 -21.35
N TYR A 255 -13.00 -24.82 -20.45
CA TYR A 255 -12.77 -26.20 -19.98
C TYR A 255 -13.41 -27.27 -20.86
N ASN A 256 -13.93 -26.91 -22.02
CA ASN A 256 -14.62 -27.84 -22.94
C ASN A 256 -15.79 -28.59 -22.27
N LEU A 257 -16.61 -27.81 -21.52
CA LEU A 257 -17.83 -28.29 -20.88
C LEU A 257 -19.01 -28.20 -21.86
N GLU A 258 -20.00 -29.08 -21.68
CA GLU A 258 -21.26 -28.99 -22.39
C GLU A 258 -22.24 -28.16 -21.56
N PRO A 259 -22.96 -27.21 -22.18
CA PRO A 259 -23.96 -26.40 -21.48
C PRO A 259 -25.24 -27.21 -21.27
N THR A 260 -25.18 -28.23 -20.42
CA THR A 260 -26.32 -29.06 -20.07
C THR A 260 -27.35 -28.27 -19.25
N PRO A 261 -28.66 -28.67 -19.25
CA PRO A 261 -29.69 -28.04 -18.44
C PRO A 261 -29.29 -27.95 -16.94
N GLU A 262 -28.61 -28.95 -16.43
CA GLU A 262 -28.13 -28.98 -15.05
C GLU A 262 -27.04 -27.93 -14.79
N LEU A 263 -26.02 -27.86 -15.66
CA LEU A 263 -24.95 -26.86 -15.57
C LEU A 263 -25.54 -25.43 -15.67
N CYS A 264 -26.46 -25.19 -16.62
CA CYS A 264 -27.15 -23.91 -16.77
C CYS A 264 -27.88 -23.51 -15.48
N ARG A 265 -28.62 -24.42 -14.88
CA ARG A 265 -29.37 -24.19 -13.64
C ARG A 265 -28.42 -23.86 -12.48
N VAL A 266 -27.43 -24.70 -12.24
CA VAL A 266 -26.51 -24.54 -11.11
C VAL A 266 -25.68 -23.27 -11.24
N TYR A 267 -25.24 -22.94 -12.46
CA TYR A 267 -24.55 -21.67 -12.73
C TYR A 267 -25.49 -20.46 -12.47
N GLY A 268 -26.72 -20.54 -12.91
CA GLY A 268 -27.76 -19.50 -12.67
C GLY A 268 -28.00 -19.27 -11.19
N ASP A 269 -28.12 -20.37 -10.40
CA ASP A 269 -28.29 -20.32 -8.95
C ASP A 269 -27.07 -19.67 -8.27
N ALA A 270 -25.85 -20.08 -8.64
CA ALA A 270 -24.61 -19.49 -8.15
C ALA A 270 -24.46 -18.00 -8.50
N LEU A 271 -24.84 -17.63 -9.72
CA LEU A 271 -24.83 -16.24 -10.16
C LEU A 271 -25.85 -15.40 -9.39
N ALA A 272 -27.05 -15.91 -9.15
CA ALA A 272 -28.09 -15.24 -8.36
C ALA A 272 -27.65 -15.02 -6.90
N GLY A 273 -27.06 -16.05 -6.30
CA GLY A 273 -26.48 -15.97 -4.96
C GLY A 273 -25.38 -14.91 -4.85
N THR A 274 -24.44 -14.90 -5.81
CA THR A 274 -23.36 -13.93 -5.82
C THR A 274 -23.87 -12.51 -6.16
N ALA A 275 -24.84 -12.38 -7.07
CA ALA A 275 -25.46 -11.09 -7.41
C ALA A 275 -26.10 -10.40 -6.20
N SER A 276 -26.68 -11.17 -5.28
CA SER A 276 -27.26 -10.64 -4.04
C SER A 276 -26.25 -10.03 -3.09
N SER A 277 -24.96 -10.43 -3.19
CA SER A 277 -23.86 -9.90 -2.40
C SER A 277 -23.34 -8.55 -2.95
N VAL A 278 -23.73 -8.14 -4.16
CA VAL A 278 -23.41 -6.85 -4.74
C VAL A 278 -24.40 -5.81 -4.21
N SER A 279 -24.20 -5.38 -2.96
CA SER A 279 -25.05 -4.37 -2.30
C SER A 279 -24.21 -3.56 -1.32
N LYS A 280 -24.48 -2.25 -1.22
CA LYS A 280 -23.79 -1.35 -0.26
C LYS A 280 -23.92 -1.78 1.21
N SER A 281 -24.88 -2.63 1.54
CA SER A 281 -25.06 -3.21 2.86
C SER A 281 -24.10 -4.37 3.15
N VAL A 282 -23.43 -4.92 2.14
CA VAL A 282 -22.52 -6.06 2.27
C VAL A 282 -21.08 -5.58 2.30
N PRO A 283 -20.24 -5.98 3.26
CA PRO A 283 -18.81 -5.68 3.25
C PRO A 283 -18.15 -6.19 1.96
N ASN A 284 -17.21 -5.42 1.41
CA ASN A 284 -16.45 -5.75 0.19
C ASN A 284 -17.29 -5.95 -1.10
N TYR A 285 -18.49 -5.36 -1.18
CA TYR A 285 -19.34 -5.47 -2.37
C TYR A 285 -18.65 -5.00 -3.68
N LEU A 286 -17.74 -4.02 -3.58
CA LEU A 286 -16.97 -3.52 -4.73
C LEU A 286 -15.98 -4.58 -5.23
N GLY A 287 -15.29 -5.29 -4.34
CA GLY A 287 -14.43 -6.41 -4.72
C GLY A 287 -15.24 -7.49 -5.44
N THR A 288 -16.36 -7.91 -4.87
CA THR A 288 -17.27 -8.89 -5.49
C THR A 288 -17.76 -8.43 -6.87
N ALA A 289 -18.11 -7.15 -7.04
CA ALA A 289 -18.54 -6.60 -8.32
C ALA A 289 -17.44 -6.65 -9.39
N ILE A 290 -16.18 -6.35 -8.98
CA ILE A 290 -15.00 -6.42 -9.86
C ILE A 290 -14.69 -7.88 -10.24
N ASP A 291 -14.75 -8.78 -9.28
CA ASP A 291 -14.47 -10.21 -9.50
C ASP A 291 -15.51 -10.85 -10.42
N LEU A 292 -16.78 -10.42 -10.34
CA LEU A 292 -17.82 -10.87 -11.25
C LEU A 292 -17.60 -10.44 -12.71
N GLU A 293 -16.82 -9.39 -12.98
CA GLU A 293 -16.47 -9.04 -14.35
C GLU A 293 -15.72 -10.17 -15.07
N TRP A 294 -14.93 -10.97 -14.34
CA TRP A 294 -14.22 -12.15 -14.86
C TRP A 294 -15.18 -13.28 -15.28
N GLN A 295 -16.45 -13.22 -14.88
CA GLN A 295 -17.47 -14.18 -15.30
C GLN A 295 -18.08 -13.85 -16.68
N LEU A 296 -17.78 -12.70 -17.30
CA LEU A 296 -18.31 -12.33 -18.60
C LEU A 296 -18.13 -13.41 -19.70
N PRO A 297 -16.96 -14.08 -19.83
CA PRO A 297 -16.80 -15.14 -20.81
C PRO A 297 -17.75 -16.31 -20.57
N ASN A 298 -17.94 -16.72 -19.30
CA ASN A 298 -18.86 -17.80 -18.92
C ASN A 298 -20.32 -17.40 -19.20
N ILE A 299 -20.71 -16.20 -18.80
CA ILE A 299 -22.05 -15.67 -19.05
C ILE A 299 -22.35 -15.64 -20.57
N LYS A 300 -21.41 -15.12 -21.36
CA LYS A 300 -21.54 -15.04 -22.82
C LYS A 300 -21.68 -16.44 -23.45
N TRP A 301 -20.84 -17.38 -23.01
CA TRP A 301 -20.89 -18.76 -23.48
C TRP A 301 -22.23 -19.43 -23.17
N LEU A 302 -22.70 -19.38 -21.91
CA LEU A 302 -23.96 -20.00 -21.47
C LEU A 302 -25.19 -19.33 -22.09
N THR A 303 -25.16 -18.00 -22.21
CA THR A 303 -26.26 -17.25 -22.89
C THR A 303 -26.31 -17.61 -24.37
N GLY A 304 -25.19 -17.73 -25.06
CA GLY A 304 -25.10 -18.20 -26.45
C GLY A 304 -25.61 -19.62 -26.63
N ALA A 305 -25.45 -20.48 -25.62
CA ALA A 305 -26.00 -21.83 -25.56
C ALA A 305 -27.49 -21.88 -25.13
N ARG A 306 -28.15 -20.72 -25.03
CA ARG A 306 -29.56 -20.57 -24.62
C ARG A 306 -29.90 -21.03 -23.19
N CYS A 307 -28.90 -21.01 -22.27
CA CYS A 307 -29.21 -21.14 -20.85
C CYS A 307 -30.10 -19.98 -20.39
N ASN A 308 -31.10 -20.28 -19.59
CA ASN A 308 -31.97 -19.23 -19.02
C ASN A 308 -31.29 -18.55 -17.83
N LEU A 309 -30.58 -17.46 -18.08
CA LEU A 309 -29.89 -16.63 -17.10
C LEU A 309 -30.58 -15.24 -16.94
N ASP A 310 -31.80 -15.04 -17.46
CA ASP A 310 -32.43 -13.72 -17.54
C ASP A 310 -32.64 -13.09 -16.16
N GLN A 311 -33.18 -13.86 -15.21
CA GLN A 311 -33.44 -13.36 -13.84
C GLN A 311 -32.14 -13.02 -13.09
N PRO A 312 -31.13 -13.93 -13.00
CA PRO A 312 -29.86 -13.62 -12.35
C PRO A 312 -29.16 -12.40 -12.94
N LEU A 313 -29.13 -12.28 -14.29
CA LEU A 313 -28.50 -11.17 -14.98
C LEU A 313 -29.24 -9.85 -14.75
N THR A 314 -30.58 -9.87 -14.69
CA THR A 314 -31.38 -8.67 -14.38
C THR A 314 -31.09 -8.18 -12.97
N THR A 315 -31.02 -9.09 -12.00
CA THR A 315 -30.70 -8.76 -10.62
C THR A 315 -29.28 -8.22 -10.50
N LEU A 316 -28.31 -8.86 -11.14
CA LEU A 316 -26.93 -8.43 -11.13
C LEU A 316 -26.77 -7.03 -11.75
N GLU A 317 -27.36 -6.80 -12.94
CA GLU A 317 -27.32 -5.49 -13.58
C GLU A 317 -27.91 -4.39 -12.70
N ALA A 318 -29.09 -4.63 -12.09
CA ALA A 318 -29.72 -3.67 -11.19
C ALA A 318 -28.86 -3.34 -9.98
N ASN A 319 -28.26 -4.37 -9.37
CA ASN A 319 -27.38 -4.20 -8.20
C ASN A 319 -26.08 -3.46 -8.58
N LEU A 320 -25.46 -3.78 -9.71
CA LEU A 320 -24.29 -3.05 -10.20
C LEU A 320 -24.60 -1.57 -10.44
N ARG A 321 -25.75 -1.24 -11.04
CA ARG A 321 -26.18 0.16 -11.25
C ARG A 321 -26.47 0.88 -9.94
N ALA A 322 -27.00 0.19 -8.93
CA ALA A 322 -27.27 0.77 -7.61
C ALA A 322 -25.99 1.08 -6.81
N VAL A 323 -24.90 0.34 -7.06
CA VAL A 323 -23.60 0.53 -6.38
C VAL A 323 -22.57 1.24 -7.27
N ALA A 324 -22.91 1.58 -8.52
CA ALA A 324 -21.99 2.18 -9.48
C ALA A 324 -21.43 3.50 -8.97
N ASP A 325 -20.14 3.48 -8.60
CA ASP A 325 -19.34 4.62 -8.16
C ASP A 325 -18.11 4.83 -9.07
N SER A 326 -17.93 3.96 -10.06
CA SER A 326 -16.81 4.01 -11.02
C SER A 326 -17.26 3.66 -12.44
N SER A 327 -16.54 4.19 -13.43
CA SER A 327 -16.77 3.88 -14.85
C SER A 327 -16.62 2.39 -15.17
N ARG A 328 -15.81 1.67 -14.42
CA ARG A 328 -15.61 0.21 -14.59
C ARG A 328 -16.87 -0.57 -14.26
N ILE A 329 -17.51 -0.30 -13.11
CA ILE A 329 -18.73 -0.98 -12.69
C ILE A 329 -19.90 -0.64 -13.63
N THR A 330 -20.03 0.64 -14.01
CA THR A 330 -21.02 1.07 -15.01
C THR A 330 -20.80 0.35 -16.34
N GLY A 331 -19.56 0.30 -16.84
CA GLY A 331 -19.22 -0.41 -18.06
C GLY A 331 -19.51 -1.91 -18.01
N PHE A 332 -19.35 -2.55 -16.84
CA PHE A 332 -19.73 -3.95 -16.67
C PHE A 332 -21.25 -4.13 -16.73
N ALA A 333 -22.04 -3.27 -16.06
CA ALA A 333 -23.50 -3.31 -16.14
C ALA A 333 -24.00 -3.13 -17.61
N ASP A 334 -23.38 -2.24 -18.38
CA ASP A 334 -23.71 -2.02 -19.79
C ASP A 334 -23.39 -3.23 -20.66
N LYS A 335 -22.27 -3.93 -20.42
CA LYS A 335 -21.94 -5.20 -21.09
C LYS A 335 -22.98 -6.29 -20.82
N LEU A 336 -23.49 -6.39 -19.58
CA LEU A 336 -24.57 -7.33 -19.22
C LEU A 336 -25.87 -6.99 -19.90
N ALA A 337 -26.27 -5.70 -19.94
CA ALA A 337 -27.46 -5.24 -20.64
C ALA A 337 -27.40 -5.58 -22.15
N ALA A 338 -26.25 -5.36 -22.80
CA ALA A 338 -26.05 -5.69 -24.21
C ALA A 338 -26.18 -7.20 -24.47
N LEU A 339 -25.66 -8.07 -23.59
CA LEU A 339 -25.79 -9.52 -23.73
C LEU A 339 -27.26 -10.01 -23.64
N ARG A 340 -28.11 -9.32 -22.89
CA ARG A 340 -29.53 -9.64 -22.79
C ARG A 340 -30.36 -9.21 -24.04
N GLN A 341 -29.91 -8.17 -24.74
CA GLN A 341 -30.60 -7.67 -25.94
C GLN A 341 -30.29 -8.46 -27.21
N THR A 342 -29.22 -9.27 -27.19
CA THR A 342 -28.80 -10.07 -28.36
C THR A 342 -29.50 -11.44 -28.47
N LYS A 343 -30.55 -11.69 -27.67
CA LYS A 343 -31.47 -12.82 -27.79
C LYS A 343 -32.58 -12.47 -28.75
#